data_aaac40326b3d5817572bafbdded73de2
#
_entry.id   aaac40326b3d5817572bafbdded73de2
#
_cell.length_a   1.000
_cell.length_b   1.000
_cell.length_c   1.000
_cell.angle_alpha   90.00
_cell.angle_beta   90.00
_cell.angle_gamma   90.00
#
_symmetry.space_group_name_H-M   'P 1'
#
loop_
_entity.id
_entity.type
_entity.pdbx_description
1 polymer ?
#
loop_
_entity_poly.entity_id
_entity_poly.type
_entity_poly.pdbx_seq_one_letter_code
_entity_poly.pdbx_strand_id
1 'polypeptide(L)'
;RTYGKGIKRYGKSRKSYLSCRSRWIYDLYEPLVQNPAPGAEIKAEQITEPVLLINSKMDNMWPSELAAEKIMKRLKDHNFPYSYEHLSYDYGSHMFVPMYLPSARLFKGDRGKNKEKGLKARLDSLTKTLEFVSKR
;
A
#
# COMPACT_ATOMS: atom_id res chain seq x y z
N ARG A 1 -17.48 -29.87 -12.15
CA ARG A 1 -16.11 -29.99 -11.61
C ARG A 1 -16.02 -29.11 -10.37
N THR A 2 -15.79 -29.75 -9.26
CA THR A 2 -15.83 -29.31 -7.89
C THR A 2 -14.67 -28.37 -7.57
N TYR A 3 -14.98 -27.13 -7.21
CA TYR A 3 -14.10 -26.29 -6.39
C TYR A 3 -14.61 -26.33 -4.96
N GLY A 4 -14.09 -27.23 -4.22
CA GLY A 4 -14.32 -27.33 -2.80
C GLY A 4 -13.07 -27.83 -2.13
N LYS A 5 -12.45 -26.98 -1.30
CA LYS A 5 -11.83 -27.33 -0.01
C LYS A 5 -11.01 -26.16 0.54
N GLY A 6 -11.43 -25.72 1.71
CA GLY A 6 -10.50 -25.30 2.73
C GLY A 6 -10.46 -23.86 3.17
N ILE A 7 -11.58 -23.16 3.31
CA ILE A 7 -11.57 -21.98 4.20
C ILE A 7 -11.69 -22.48 5.63
N LYS A 8 -10.55 -22.63 6.32
CA LYS A 8 -10.56 -22.87 7.77
C LYS A 8 -11.17 -21.65 8.47
N ARG A 9 -12.38 -21.83 9.01
CA ARG A 9 -12.99 -20.85 9.93
C ARG A 9 -12.13 -20.75 11.18
N TYR A 10 -11.34 -19.72 11.29
CA TYR A 10 -10.73 -19.33 12.56
C TYR A 10 -11.80 -18.69 13.44
N GLY A 11 -12.23 -19.41 14.48
CA GLY A 11 -13.08 -18.87 15.53
C GLY A 11 -12.33 -17.79 16.29
N LYS A 12 -12.73 -16.54 16.16
CA LYS A 12 -12.25 -15.41 16.96
C LYS A 12 -13.39 -14.62 17.56
N SER A 13 -13.23 -14.23 18.82
CA SER A 13 -14.20 -13.55 19.66
C SER A 13 -14.74 -12.25 19.01
N ARG A 14 -16.00 -11.88 19.34
CA ARG A 14 -16.71 -10.69 18.81
C ARG A 14 -15.93 -9.36 18.90
N LYS A 15 -14.97 -9.21 19.81
CA LYS A 15 -14.13 -8.01 19.92
C LYS A 15 -13.07 -7.86 18.82
N SER A 16 -12.72 -8.94 18.12
CA SER A 16 -11.74 -8.91 17.04
C SER A 16 -12.36 -8.56 15.68
N TYR A 17 -13.68 -8.66 15.52
CA TYR A 17 -14.36 -8.43 14.25
C TYR A 17 -14.25 -6.97 13.73
N LEU A 18 -14.22 -5.99 14.61
CA LEU A 18 -14.14 -4.58 14.21
C LEU A 18 -12.70 -4.12 13.89
N SER A 19 -11.67 -4.87 14.35
CA SER A 19 -10.27 -4.58 14.03
C SER A 19 -9.75 -5.36 12.82
N CYS A 20 -10.43 -6.43 12.46
CA CYS A 20 -10.00 -7.39 11.43
C CYS A 20 -10.65 -7.17 10.05
N ARG A 21 -11.51 -6.15 9.91
CA ARG A 21 -12.34 -6.00 8.71
C ARG A 21 -11.57 -5.61 7.44
N SER A 22 -10.37 -5.08 7.58
CA SER A 22 -9.50 -4.75 6.44
C SER A 22 -8.37 -5.77 6.22
N ARG A 23 -7.94 -6.47 7.28
CA ARG A 23 -6.82 -7.41 7.20
C ARG A 23 -7.10 -8.63 6.30
N TRP A 24 -8.34 -9.07 6.18
CA TRP A 24 -8.70 -10.16 5.28
C TRP A 24 -8.45 -9.81 3.80
N ILE A 25 -8.58 -8.53 3.45
CA ILE A 25 -8.26 -8.03 2.10
C ILE A 25 -6.75 -8.16 1.87
N TYR A 26 -5.94 -7.70 2.83
CA TYR A 26 -4.49 -7.86 2.79
C TYR A 26 -4.09 -9.33 2.61
N ASP A 27 -4.62 -10.21 3.46
CA ASP A 27 -4.31 -11.66 3.45
C ASP A 27 -4.75 -12.34 2.13
N LEU A 28 -5.74 -11.78 1.43
CA LEU A 28 -6.18 -12.24 0.12
C LEU A 28 -5.22 -11.82 -1.00
N TYR A 29 -4.75 -10.58 -0.95
CA TYR A 29 -3.93 -10.00 -2.01
C TYR A 29 -2.43 -10.28 -1.86
N GLU A 30 -1.94 -10.49 -0.65
CA GLU A 30 -0.51 -10.72 -0.42
C GLU A 30 0.04 -11.88 -1.26
N PRO A 31 -0.56 -13.08 -1.31
CA PRO A 31 -0.10 -14.16 -2.16
C PRO A 31 -0.13 -13.83 -3.66
N LEU A 32 -1.12 -13.05 -4.10
CA LEU A 32 -1.26 -12.62 -5.49
C LEU A 32 -0.16 -11.61 -5.88
N VAL A 33 0.20 -10.73 -4.97
CA VAL A 33 1.31 -9.80 -5.18
C VAL A 33 2.65 -10.53 -5.12
N GLN A 34 2.80 -11.53 -4.23
CA GLN A 34 4.01 -12.33 -4.15
C GLN A 34 4.26 -13.14 -5.42
N ASN A 35 3.22 -13.82 -5.90
CA ASN A 35 3.28 -14.72 -7.04
C ASN A 35 2.16 -14.37 -8.04
N PRO A 36 2.34 -13.30 -8.82
CA PRO A 36 1.34 -12.89 -9.81
C PRO A 36 1.19 -13.94 -10.90
N ALA A 37 -0.02 -14.09 -11.43
CA ALA A 37 -0.23 -14.90 -12.60
C ALA A 37 0.60 -14.35 -13.79
N PRO A 38 1.03 -15.21 -14.70
CA PRO A 38 1.78 -14.75 -15.88
C PRO A 38 1.04 -13.63 -16.62
N GLY A 39 1.70 -12.51 -16.85
CA GLY A 39 1.15 -11.35 -17.53
C GLY A 39 0.27 -10.42 -16.66
N ALA A 40 0.06 -10.71 -15.37
CA ALA A 40 -0.69 -9.86 -14.44
C ALA A 40 0.17 -8.75 -13.80
N GLU A 41 1.46 -8.72 -14.06
CA GLU A 41 2.35 -7.71 -13.52
C GLU A 41 2.13 -6.34 -14.17
N ILE A 42 2.19 -5.29 -13.33
CA ILE A 42 2.17 -3.92 -13.84
C ILE A 42 3.48 -3.66 -14.57
N LYS A 43 3.39 -3.33 -15.86
CA LYS A 43 4.55 -3.00 -16.70
C LYS A 43 5.00 -1.56 -16.48
N ALA A 44 5.46 -1.28 -15.25
CA ALA A 44 5.84 0.07 -14.84
C ALA A 44 6.98 0.66 -15.68
N GLU A 45 7.81 -0.17 -16.27
CA GLU A 45 8.89 0.23 -17.19
C GLU A 45 8.39 0.86 -18.50
N GLN A 46 7.09 0.72 -18.81
CA GLN A 46 6.46 1.33 -19.98
C GLN A 46 5.90 2.72 -19.72
N ILE A 47 5.95 3.20 -18.48
CA ILE A 47 5.58 4.58 -18.14
C ILE A 47 6.59 5.52 -18.79
N THR A 48 6.12 6.62 -19.37
CA THR A 48 6.95 7.60 -20.09
C THR A 48 7.18 8.89 -19.29
N GLU A 49 6.98 8.83 -17.97
CA GLU A 49 7.04 9.97 -17.07
C GLU A 49 7.71 9.57 -15.74
N PRO A 50 8.23 10.52 -14.97
CA PRO A 50 8.74 10.25 -13.62
C PRO A 50 7.72 9.54 -12.72
N VAL A 51 8.20 8.64 -11.86
CA VAL A 51 7.36 7.80 -11.00
C VAL A 51 7.63 8.09 -9.53
N LEU A 52 6.58 8.41 -8.78
CA LEU A 52 6.62 8.51 -7.32
C LEU A 52 5.68 7.47 -6.70
N LEU A 53 6.24 6.54 -5.94
CA LEU A 53 5.50 5.55 -5.17
C LEU A 53 5.43 5.96 -3.71
N ILE A 54 4.24 5.89 -3.12
CA ILE A 54 4.01 6.24 -1.72
C ILE A 54 3.23 5.12 -1.07
N ASN A 55 3.74 4.60 0.04
CA ASN A 55 3.04 3.58 0.82
C ASN A 55 3.32 3.70 2.32
N SER A 56 2.57 2.93 3.10
CA SER A 56 2.80 2.73 4.52
C SER A 56 3.00 1.25 4.83
N LYS A 57 4.01 0.95 5.64
CA LYS A 57 4.25 -0.40 6.19
C LYS A 57 3.11 -0.86 7.11
N MET A 58 2.31 0.08 7.63
CA MET A 58 1.13 -0.20 8.45
C MET A 58 -0.16 -0.34 7.62
N ASP A 59 -0.07 -0.37 6.30
CA ASP A 59 -1.21 -0.67 5.45
C ASP A 59 -1.69 -2.10 5.74
N ASN A 60 -2.86 -2.21 6.33
CA ASN A 60 -3.48 -3.48 6.69
C ASN A 60 -4.61 -3.88 5.71
N MET A 61 -4.77 -3.12 4.64
CA MET A 61 -5.78 -3.36 3.62
C MET A 61 -5.15 -3.94 2.35
N TRP A 62 -3.96 -3.48 2.01
CA TRP A 62 -3.25 -3.85 0.80
C TRP A 62 -1.75 -4.06 1.07
N PRO A 63 -1.08 -5.06 0.49
CA PRO A 63 0.37 -5.26 0.64
C PRO A 63 1.16 -4.23 -0.17
N SER A 64 0.94 -2.94 0.13
CA SER A 64 1.45 -1.80 -0.65
C SER A 64 2.98 -1.69 -0.64
N GLU A 65 3.62 -2.03 0.48
CA GLU A 65 5.09 -2.10 0.58
C GLU A 65 5.66 -3.10 -0.42
N LEU A 66 5.19 -4.35 -0.35
CA LEU A 66 5.64 -5.41 -1.23
C LEU A 66 5.39 -5.09 -2.71
N ALA A 67 4.24 -4.49 -3.03
CA ALA A 67 3.91 -4.07 -4.40
C ALA A 67 4.86 -2.97 -4.88
N ALA A 68 5.14 -1.97 -4.04
CA ALA A 68 6.06 -0.88 -4.36
C ALA A 68 7.50 -1.39 -4.57
N GLU A 69 8.00 -2.27 -3.69
CA GLU A 69 9.33 -2.89 -3.84
C GLU A 69 9.48 -3.62 -5.18
N LYS A 70 8.45 -4.37 -5.59
CA LYS A 70 8.45 -5.06 -6.89
C LYS A 70 8.49 -4.08 -8.05
N ILE A 71 7.72 -2.99 -7.99
CA ILE A 71 7.73 -1.95 -9.01
C ILE A 71 9.11 -1.29 -9.08
N MET A 72 9.68 -0.89 -7.94
CA MET A 72 11.01 -0.29 -7.89
C MET A 72 12.09 -1.21 -8.48
N LYS A 73 12.04 -2.49 -8.12
CA LYS A 73 12.94 -3.50 -8.69
C LYS A 73 12.78 -3.59 -10.21
N ARG A 74 11.54 -3.62 -10.70
CA ARG A 74 11.24 -3.70 -12.13
C ARG A 74 11.76 -2.49 -12.90
N LEU A 75 11.55 -1.28 -12.39
CA LEU A 75 12.09 -0.06 -12.99
C LEU A 75 13.61 -0.10 -13.09
N LYS A 76 14.28 -0.55 -12.02
CA LYS A 76 15.74 -0.73 -12.01
C LYS A 76 16.21 -1.77 -13.01
N ASP A 77 15.59 -2.95 -13.03
CA ASP A 77 15.98 -4.08 -13.89
C ASP A 77 15.83 -3.74 -15.39
N HIS A 78 14.91 -2.83 -15.73
CA HIS A 78 14.68 -2.38 -17.11
C HIS A 78 15.39 -1.06 -17.47
N ASN A 79 16.29 -0.57 -16.61
CA ASN A 79 17.01 0.70 -16.82
C ASN A 79 16.05 1.85 -17.15
N PHE A 80 14.99 2.01 -16.34
CA PHE A 80 13.95 3.02 -16.55
C PHE A 80 14.56 4.42 -16.72
N PRO A 81 14.27 5.14 -17.82
CA PRO A 81 15.01 6.35 -18.21
C PRO A 81 14.62 7.61 -17.44
N TYR A 82 13.48 7.59 -16.73
CA TYR A 82 12.98 8.73 -15.97
C TYR A 82 13.33 8.61 -14.50
N SER A 83 13.27 9.72 -13.77
CA SER A 83 13.43 9.70 -12.31
C SER A 83 12.32 8.91 -11.64
N TYR A 84 12.67 8.15 -10.60
CA TYR A 84 11.70 7.42 -9.82
C TYR A 84 12.10 7.39 -8.35
N GLU A 85 11.12 7.57 -7.49
CA GLU A 85 11.30 7.63 -6.04
C GLU A 85 10.28 6.74 -5.33
N HIS A 86 10.67 6.21 -4.17
CA HIS A 86 9.82 5.43 -3.30
C HIS A 86 9.83 6.00 -1.88
N LEU A 87 8.71 6.50 -1.43
CA LEU A 87 8.48 6.98 -0.07
C LEU A 87 7.74 5.91 0.73
N SER A 88 8.48 5.14 1.52
CA SER A 88 7.93 4.13 2.41
C SER A 88 7.90 4.67 3.84
N TYR A 89 6.72 4.78 4.44
CA TYR A 89 6.52 5.32 5.77
C TYR A 89 6.25 4.19 6.78
N ASP A 90 6.94 4.22 7.91
CA ASP A 90 6.68 3.27 9.01
C ASP A 90 5.29 3.43 9.61
N TYR A 91 4.76 4.67 9.56
CA TYR A 91 3.43 5.01 10.09
C TYR A 91 2.57 5.65 9.02
N GLY A 92 1.33 5.29 9.01
CA GLY A 92 0.36 5.79 8.05
C GLY A 92 -0.85 4.87 8.00
N SER A 93 -1.60 4.98 6.93
CA SER A 93 -2.74 4.11 6.67
C SER A 93 -2.76 3.76 5.19
N HIS A 94 -3.72 2.95 4.78
CA HIS A 94 -3.95 2.70 3.36
C HIS A 94 -4.12 3.99 2.54
N MET A 95 -4.61 5.05 3.16
CA MET A 95 -4.85 6.33 2.49
C MET A 95 -4.00 7.45 3.08
N PHE A 96 -3.14 8.04 2.26
CA PHE A 96 -2.35 9.24 2.55
C PHE A 96 -3.14 10.53 2.22
N VAL A 97 -4.40 10.58 2.61
CA VAL A 97 -5.24 11.76 2.40
C VAL A 97 -5.14 12.75 3.56
N PRO A 98 -5.37 14.05 3.32
CA PRO A 98 -5.41 15.05 4.38
C PRO A 98 -6.37 14.68 5.51
N MET A 99 -6.04 15.06 6.74
CA MET A 99 -6.76 14.68 7.96
C MET A 99 -8.22 15.10 8.01
N TYR A 100 -8.56 16.17 7.32
CA TYR A 100 -9.93 16.71 7.28
C TYR A 100 -10.88 15.87 6.39
N LEU A 101 -10.34 14.97 5.56
CA LEU A 101 -11.19 14.10 4.75
C LEU A 101 -11.73 12.93 5.58
N PRO A 102 -13.05 12.63 5.49
CA PRO A 102 -13.67 11.53 6.24
C PRO A 102 -13.00 10.18 6.02
N SER A 103 -12.49 9.92 4.82
CA SER A 103 -11.78 8.70 4.45
C SER A 103 -10.53 8.44 5.31
N ALA A 104 -9.87 9.48 5.82
CA ALA A 104 -8.74 9.35 6.74
C ALA A 104 -9.11 8.68 8.07
N ARG A 105 -10.38 8.65 8.44
CA ARG A 105 -10.89 7.95 9.63
C ARG A 105 -11.22 6.49 9.38
N LEU A 106 -11.57 6.14 8.14
CA LEU A 106 -12.01 4.79 7.77
C LEU A 106 -10.85 3.82 7.59
N PHE A 107 -9.75 4.28 7.02
CA PHE A 107 -8.58 3.47 6.67
C PHE A 107 -7.40 3.78 7.60
N LYS A 108 -7.66 3.72 8.91
CA LYS A 108 -6.58 3.80 9.88
C LYS A 108 -5.78 2.51 9.79
N GLY A 109 -4.51 2.60 9.49
CA GLY A 109 -3.55 1.51 9.64
C GLY A 109 -3.59 0.93 11.05
N ASP A 110 -2.52 0.46 11.62
CA ASP A 110 -2.58 -0.09 12.97
C ASP A 110 -3.15 0.95 13.96
N ARG A 111 -4.30 0.57 14.56
CA ARG A 111 -5.17 1.49 15.30
C ARG A 111 -4.43 2.23 16.41
N GLY A 112 -4.16 3.47 16.18
CA GLY A 112 -4.04 4.45 17.25
C GLY A 112 -2.73 4.52 18.01
N LYS A 113 -1.77 3.63 17.78
CA LYS A 113 -0.50 3.64 18.52
C LYS A 113 0.39 4.84 18.20
N ASN A 114 0.17 5.50 17.04
CA ASN A 114 1.02 6.63 16.63
C ASN A 114 0.28 7.63 15.74
N LYS A 115 -0.80 8.23 16.24
CA LYS A 115 -1.57 9.24 15.49
C LYS A 115 -0.71 10.41 15.01
N GLU A 116 0.20 10.88 15.84
CA GLU A 116 1.10 11.98 15.53
C GLU A 116 2.07 11.60 14.41
N LYS A 117 2.70 10.43 14.51
CA LYS A 117 3.61 9.94 13.48
C LYS A 117 2.90 9.69 12.15
N GLY A 118 1.67 9.16 12.20
CA GLY A 118 0.84 9.00 11.00
C GLY A 118 0.41 10.34 10.39
N LEU A 119 0.20 11.38 11.20
CA LEU A 119 -0.05 12.73 10.69
C LEU A 119 1.21 13.30 10.03
N LYS A 120 2.37 13.19 10.68
CA LYS A 120 3.65 13.62 10.10
C LYS A 120 3.92 12.93 8.75
N ALA A 121 3.73 11.61 8.68
CA ALA A 121 3.90 10.86 7.43
C ALA A 121 3.00 11.39 6.30
N ARG A 122 1.74 11.71 6.59
CA ARG A 122 0.82 12.27 5.59
C ARG A 122 1.17 13.68 5.15
N LEU A 123 1.59 14.54 6.08
CA LEU A 123 2.04 15.89 5.75
C LEU A 123 3.33 15.85 4.94
N ASP A 124 4.30 15.03 5.34
CA ASP A 124 5.55 14.85 4.61
C ASP A 124 5.31 14.28 3.21
N SER A 125 4.45 13.26 3.07
CA SER A 125 4.10 12.69 1.77
C SER A 125 3.44 13.71 0.84
N LEU A 126 2.57 14.58 1.37
CA LEU A 126 1.96 15.65 0.58
C LEU A 126 3.01 16.67 0.12
N THR A 127 3.88 17.12 1.03
CA THR A 127 4.96 18.05 0.70
C THR A 127 5.87 17.50 -0.39
N LYS A 128 6.34 16.26 -0.22
CA LYS A 128 7.20 15.60 -1.22
C LYS A 128 6.49 15.34 -2.56
N THR A 129 5.19 15.06 -2.53
CA THR A 129 4.40 14.95 -3.77
C THR A 129 4.39 16.28 -4.53
N LEU A 130 4.13 17.40 -3.82
CA LEU A 130 4.13 18.72 -4.44
C LEU A 130 5.53 19.10 -4.98
N GLU A 131 6.58 18.82 -4.23
CA GLU A 131 7.97 19.01 -4.66
C GLU A 131 8.30 18.16 -5.90
N PHE A 132 7.86 16.91 -5.93
CA PHE A 132 8.08 16.01 -7.06
C PHE A 132 7.38 16.52 -8.31
N VAL A 133 6.12 16.93 -8.20
CA VAL A 133 5.33 17.46 -9.33
C VAL A 133 5.85 18.82 -9.80
N SER A 134 6.37 19.67 -8.91
CA SER A 134 6.90 21.00 -9.26
C SER A 134 8.23 20.98 -10.03
N LYS A 135 8.92 19.85 -10.05
CA LYS A 135 10.19 19.68 -10.79
C LYS A 135 9.99 19.30 -12.28
N ARG A 136 8.74 19.27 -12.73
CA ARG A 136 8.39 18.96 -14.13
C ARG A 136 8.46 20.17 -15.04
#